data_4ce2e8c1bedcb4fff0ddc510fb0159fa
#
_entry.id   4ce2e8c1bedcb4fff0ddc510fb0159fa
#
_cell.length_a   1.000
_cell.length_b   1.000
_cell.length_c   1.000
_cell.angle_alpha   90.00
_cell.angle_beta   90.00
_cell.angle_gamma   90.00
#
_symmetry.space_group_name_H-M   'P 1'
#
loop_
_entity.id
_entity.type
_entity.pdbx_description
1 polymer ?
#
loop_
_entity_poly.entity_id
_entity_poly.type
_entity_poly.pdbx_seq_one_letter_code
_entity_poly.pdbx_strand_id
1 'polypeptide(L)'
;MIILTRGDMHMAQASVVQDKMRKKVHRRPQRHKTGILRTWNKNKALWLLFLPCLLYYLIFRYAPMFGLVITFKDYNLFKGIWASDWVGLKYYRMFIENPDFWPLMKNTFLLGLYKLFFGFPAPILLAILLNEVRKAAFKRVVQTVSYLPHFISNVIVASMVIMFLSPTGGLINNLLGAIGIGPINFMNEPGLFRGIYVLSEIWQHIGWETIIYLAALTAIDPQLYEAADMDGASRMRKIWHVTLPGISPAIVITLILNIGKVLEIGFEKVFLMQNPAIYDTADIISTYVYRVGMVQGNFSYGASIDLFMGVISLIFIYTANYISRRVSETSLW
;
A
#
# COMPACT_ATOMS: atom_id res chain seq x y z
N MET A 1 37.31 49.98 -59.11
CA MET A 1 36.16 50.51 -58.37
C MET A 1 35.05 49.43 -58.49
N ILE A 2 35.01 48.53 -57.51
CA ILE A 2 34.08 47.35 -57.53
C ILE A 2 32.77 47.80 -56.87
N ILE A 3 31.71 47.85 -57.66
CA ILE A 3 30.37 48.19 -57.18
C ILE A 3 29.77 46.92 -56.60
N LEU A 4 29.78 46.80 -55.25
CA LEU A 4 29.01 45.75 -54.57
C LEU A 4 27.51 45.97 -54.74
N THR A 5 26.82 45.02 -55.30
CA THR A 5 25.37 45.12 -55.54
C THR A 5 24.59 44.97 -54.22
N ARG A 6 23.42 45.61 -54.16
CA ARG A 6 22.54 45.64 -52.99
C ARG A 6 22.14 44.24 -52.48
N GLY A 7 22.30 43.20 -53.33
CA GLY A 7 22.05 41.78 -52.98
C GLY A 7 23.12 41.17 -52.09
N ASP A 8 24.39 41.54 -52.30
CA ASP A 8 25.51 40.98 -51.53
C ASP A 8 25.50 41.46 -50.07
N MET A 9 24.97 42.66 -49.81
CA MET A 9 24.84 43.22 -48.46
C MET A 9 23.74 42.54 -47.64
N HIS A 10 22.61 42.11 -48.28
CA HIS A 10 21.57 41.39 -47.63
C HIS A 10 21.97 39.95 -47.29
N MET A 11 22.73 39.29 -48.14
CA MET A 11 23.26 37.94 -47.86
C MET A 11 24.33 37.95 -46.75
N ALA A 12 25.18 38.95 -46.70
CA ALA A 12 26.15 39.10 -45.60
C ALA A 12 25.48 39.39 -44.25
N GLN A 13 24.41 40.18 -44.22
CA GLN A 13 23.64 40.42 -43.01
C GLN A 13 22.88 39.18 -42.54
N ALA A 14 22.31 38.41 -43.44
CA ALA A 14 21.60 37.16 -43.11
C ALA A 14 22.55 36.10 -42.54
N SER A 15 23.77 35.98 -43.07
CA SER A 15 24.78 35.02 -42.56
C SER A 15 25.27 35.37 -41.15
N VAL A 16 25.46 36.68 -40.84
CA VAL A 16 25.85 37.16 -39.51
C VAL A 16 24.72 36.92 -38.46
N VAL A 17 23.46 37.08 -38.86
CA VAL A 17 22.30 36.80 -37.99
C VAL A 17 22.17 35.31 -37.72
N GLN A 18 22.35 34.47 -38.75
CA GLN A 18 22.35 33.02 -38.58
C GLN A 18 23.49 32.52 -37.68
N ASP A 19 24.70 33.07 -37.81
CA ASP A 19 25.86 32.71 -36.96
C ASP A 19 25.63 33.13 -35.50
N LYS A 20 25.02 34.30 -35.28
CA LYS A 20 24.62 34.76 -33.93
C LYS A 20 23.54 33.90 -33.31
N MET A 21 22.55 33.41 -34.09
CA MET A 21 21.54 32.48 -33.60
C MET A 21 22.11 31.11 -33.33
N ARG A 22 22.99 30.57 -34.18
CA ARG A 22 23.68 29.30 -33.96
C ARG A 22 24.53 29.30 -32.69
N LYS A 23 25.24 30.40 -32.39
CA LYS A 23 26.03 30.55 -31.15
C LYS A 23 25.17 30.71 -29.89
N LYS A 24 23.91 31.19 -30.00
CA LYS A 24 22.97 31.24 -28.88
C LYS A 24 22.36 29.86 -28.53
N VAL A 25 22.14 28.99 -29.53
CA VAL A 25 21.54 27.66 -29.35
C VAL A 25 22.52 26.67 -28.72
N HIS A 26 23.84 26.89 -28.83
CA HIS A 26 24.86 25.97 -28.31
C HIS A 26 25.43 26.35 -26.93
N ARG A 27 24.88 27.35 -26.25
CA ARG A 27 25.20 27.53 -24.82
C ARG A 27 24.42 26.52 -24.00
N ARG A 28 24.96 25.28 -23.86
CA ARG A 28 24.58 24.36 -22.81
C ARG A 28 24.60 25.12 -21.48
N PRO A 29 23.53 25.08 -20.67
CA PRO A 29 23.58 25.70 -19.36
C PRO A 29 24.76 25.10 -18.61
N GLN A 30 25.76 25.89 -18.29
CA GLN A 30 26.84 25.46 -17.41
C GLN A 30 26.21 25.11 -16.08
N ARG A 31 26.15 23.81 -15.80
CA ARG A 31 25.81 23.30 -14.49
C ARG A 31 26.90 23.78 -13.53
N HIS A 32 26.71 24.98 -12.98
CA HIS A 32 27.50 25.44 -11.86
C HIS A 32 27.37 24.36 -10.77
N LYS A 33 28.46 23.65 -10.50
CA LYS A 33 28.62 22.85 -9.28
C LYS A 33 28.58 23.84 -8.11
N THR A 34 27.37 24.22 -7.72
CA THR A 34 27.16 25.02 -6.51
C THR A 34 27.52 24.10 -5.36
N GLY A 35 28.61 24.43 -4.66
CA GLY A 35 29.03 23.67 -3.49
C GLY A 35 27.87 23.56 -2.48
N ILE A 36 27.72 22.40 -1.84
CA ILE A 36 26.67 22.09 -0.87
C ILE A 36 26.45 23.22 0.14
N LEU A 37 27.52 23.82 0.62
CA LEU A 37 27.52 24.98 1.55
C LEU A 37 26.86 26.23 0.96
N ARG A 38 27.04 26.51 -0.34
CA ARG A 38 26.46 27.68 -1.00
C ARG A 38 24.95 27.49 -1.22
N THR A 39 24.52 26.23 -1.53
CA THR A 39 23.11 25.87 -1.66
C THR A 39 22.42 25.91 -0.31
N TRP A 40 23.09 25.47 0.77
CA TRP A 40 22.62 25.57 2.14
C TRP A 40 22.32 27.02 2.55
N ASN A 41 23.28 27.92 2.36
CA ASN A 41 23.10 29.33 2.74
C ASN A 41 22.00 30.05 1.93
N LYS A 42 21.80 29.67 0.67
CA LYS A 42 20.77 30.26 -0.20
C LYS A 42 19.37 29.82 0.17
N ASN A 43 19.21 28.60 0.74
CA ASN A 43 17.92 27.98 0.99
C ASN A 43 17.67 27.74 2.48
N LYS A 44 18.19 28.57 3.38
CA LYS A 44 18.05 28.41 4.84
C LYS A 44 16.62 28.22 5.31
N ALA A 45 15.67 28.96 4.73
CA ALA A 45 14.25 28.85 5.08
C ALA A 45 13.69 27.48 4.72
N LEU A 46 14.06 26.90 3.57
CA LEU A 46 13.61 25.56 3.18
C LEU A 46 14.19 24.48 4.10
N TRP A 47 15.46 24.61 4.50
CA TRP A 47 16.07 23.69 5.46
C TRP A 47 15.43 23.78 6.84
N LEU A 48 15.08 24.99 7.28
CA LEU A 48 14.40 25.19 8.56
C LEU A 48 13.00 24.53 8.55
N LEU A 49 12.27 24.63 7.44
CA LEU A 49 10.97 23.96 7.26
C LEU A 49 11.11 22.43 7.17
N PHE A 50 12.21 21.92 6.61
CA PHE A 50 12.46 20.48 6.50
C PHE A 50 12.98 19.87 7.81
N LEU A 51 13.61 20.66 8.67
CA LEU A 51 14.27 20.20 9.90
C LEU A 51 13.33 19.42 10.85
N PRO A 52 12.09 19.87 11.16
CA PRO A 52 11.20 19.11 12.02
C PRO A 52 10.86 17.74 11.45
N CYS A 53 10.64 17.65 10.14
CA CYS A 53 10.39 16.38 9.46
C CYS A 53 11.60 15.44 9.53
N LEU A 54 12.79 15.97 9.26
CA LEU A 54 14.05 15.22 9.34
C LEU A 54 14.28 14.70 10.76
N LEU A 55 14.13 15.56 11.78
CA LEU A 55 14.28 15.17 13.17
C LEU A 55 13.27 14.09 13.60
N TYR A 56 12.02 14.22 13.16
CA TYR A 56 11.01 13.18 13.40
C TYR A 56 11.45 11.83 12.86
N TYR A 57 11.91 11.75 11.60
CA TYR A 57 12.37 10.50 11.03
C TYR A 57 13.62 9.95 11.75
N LEU A 58 14.61 10.81 12.03
CA LEU A 58 15.83 10.40 12.71
C LEU A 58 15.54 9.84 14.10
N ILE A 59 14.71 10.51 14.90
CA ILE A 59 14.43 10.13 16.27
C ILE A 59 13.47 8.93 16.35
N PHE A 60 12.37 8.94 15.58
CA PHE A 60 11.29 7.96 15.75
C PHE A 60 11.34 6.80 14.76
N ARG A 61 12.13 6.88 13.67
CA ARG A 61 12.29 5.81 12.70
C ARG A 61 13.69 5.21 12.70
N TYR A 62 14.72 6.05 12.61
CA TYR A 62 16.10 5.54 12.50
C TYR A 62 16.70 5.18 13.84
N ALA A 63 16.51 5.98 14.90
CA ALA A 63 17.06 5.67 16.19
C ALA A 63 16.59 4.30 16.76
N PRO A 64 15.29 3.90 16.67
CA PRO A 64 14.86 2.58 17.08
C PRO A 64 15.49 1.43 16.29
N MET A 65 15.97 1.66 15.05
CA MET A 65 16.65 0.61 14.27
C MET A 65 17.96 0.12 14.93
N PHE A 66 18.61 0.96 15.72
CA PHE A 66 19.74 0.51 16.55
C PHE A 66 19.32 -0.54 17.58
N GLY A 67 18.03 -0.53 17.99
CA GLY A 67 17.46 -1.54 18.87
C GLY A 67 17.39 -2.93 18.23
N LEU A 68 17.44 -3.04 16.89
CA LEU A 68 17.46 -4.35 16.21
C LEU A 68 18.66 -5.23 16.59
N VAL A 69 19.68 -4.64 17.18
CA VAL A 69 20.81 -5.40 17.75
C VAL A 69 20.35 -6.45 18.78
N ILE A 70 19.22 -6.25 19.47
CA ILE A 70 18.69 -7.24 20.43
C ILE A 70 18.32 -8.57 19.77
N THR A 71 18.08 -8.59 18.46
CA THR A 71 17.76 -9.82 17.73
C THR A 71 18.91 -10.83 17.69
N PHE A 72 20.14 -10.35 17.92
CA PHE A 72 21.36 -11.16 17.96
C PHE A 72 21.89 -11.36 19.39
N LYS A 73 21.17 -10.84 20.40
CA LYS A 73 21.54 -10.90 21.81
C LYS A 73 20.45 -11.59 22.63
N ASP A 74 20.83 -12.19 23.75
CA ASP A 74 19.90 -12.66 24.77
C ASP A 74 19.56 -11.47 25.68
N TYR A 75 18.63 -10.64 25.22
CA TYR A 75 18.33 -9.36 25.85
C TYR A 75 17.73 -9.53 27.23
N ASN A 76 18.39 -8.98 28.20
CA ASN A 76 17.94 -8.93 29.59
C ASN A 76 17.64 -7.47 29.97
N LEU A 77 16.41 -7.19 30.41
CA LEU A 77 15.97 -5.85 30.81
C LEU A 77 16.87 -5.19 31.86
N PHE A 78 17.42 -5.99 32.81
CA PHE A 78 18.27 -5.49 33.91
C PHE A 78 19.69 -5.18 33.45
N LYS A 79 20.21 -5.91 32.45
CA LYS A 79 21.56 -5.69 31.90
C LYS A 79 21.56 -4.58 30.82
N GLY A 80 20.40 -4.35 30.20
CA GLY A 80 20.28 -3.45 29.04
C GLY A 80 20.86 -4.03 27.76
N ILE A 81 20.74 -3.27 26.64
CA ILE A 81 21.12 -3.75 25.31
C ILE A 81 22.61 -4.10 25.21
N TRP A 82 23.47 -3.25 25.77
CA TRP A 82 24.93 -3.39 25.59
C TRP A 82 25.56 -4.51 26.40
N ALA A 83 25.07 -4.73 27.63
CA ALA A 83 25.62 -5.75 28.55
C ALA A 83 24.94 -7.13 28.41
N SER A 84 23.94 -7.26 27.55
CA SER A 84 23.31 -8.55 27.25
C SER A 84 24.23 -9.43 26.40
N ASP A 85 24.16 -10.74 26.61
CA ASP A 85 25.05 -11.72 26.00
C ASP A 85 24.76 -11.85 24.47
N TRP A 86 25.80 -11.99 23.66
CA TRP A 86 25.67 -12.19 22.22
C TRP A 86 25.40 -13.65 21.91
N VAL A 87 24.26 -13.94 21.23
CA VAL A 87 23.83 -15.31 20.89
C VAL A 87 23.72 -15.56 19.37
N GLY A 88 24.06 -14.57 18.55
CA GLY A 88 24.03 -14.69 17.09
C GLY A 88 22.65 -15.04 16.54
N LEU A 89 22.56 -16.09 15.74
CA LEU A 89 21.30 -16.49 15.05
C LEU A 89 20.44 -17.47 15.85
N LYS A 90 20.64 -17.61 17.17
CA LYS A 90 19.90 -18.54 18.04
C LYS A 90 18.39 -18.41 17.86
N TYR A 91 17.85 -17.20 17.94
CA TYR A 91 16.41 -16.97 17.89
C TYR A 91 15.80 -17.17 16.51
N TYR A 92 16.55 -16.91 15.43
CA TYR A 92 16.11 -17.21 14.07
C TYR A 92 15.98 -18.72 13.86
N ARG A 93 16.97 -19.50 14.31
CA ARG A 93 16.91 -20.96 14.25
C ARG A 93 15.74 -21.48 15.08
N MET A 94 15.59 -21.00 16.32
CA MET A 94 14.49 -21.35 17.21
C MET A 94 13.11 -21.08 16.55
N PHE A 95 12.97 -20.00 15.77
CA PHE A 95 11.71 -19.71 15.08
C PHE A 95 11.46 -20.68 13.92
N ILE A 96 12.49 -20.95 13.10
CA ILE A 96 12.36 -21.84 11.93
C ILE A 96 12.08 -23.29 12.36
N GLU A 97 12.67 -23.72 13.49
CA GLU A 97 12.48 -25.05 14.07
C GLU A 97 11.20 -25.17 14.90
N ASN A 98 10.49 -24.07 15.17
CA ASN A 98 9.25 -24.07 15.93
C ASN A 98 8.14 -24.80 15.15
N PRO A 99 7.37 -25.73 15.80
CA PRO A 99 6.22 -26.36 15.17
C PRO A 99 5.19 -25.39 14.59
N ASP A 100 5.03 -24.21 15.22
CA ASP A 100 4.08 -23.18 14.78
C ASP A 100 4.57 -22.37 13.56
N PHE A 101 5.83 -22.52 13.14
CA PHE A 101 6.41 -21.75 12.03
C PHE A 101 5.57 -21.85 10.74
N TRP A 102 5.32 -23.07 10.28
CA TRP A 102 4.57 -23.27 9.04
C TRP A 102 3.10 -22.88 9.12
N PRO A 103 2.35 -23.20 10.20
CA PRO A 103 1.01 -22.67 10.42
C PRO A 103 0.93 -21.15 10.37
N LEU A 104 1.82 -20.44 11.09
CA LEU A 104 1.88 -18.98 11.14
C LEU A 104 2.19 -18.37 9.77
N MET A 105 3.21 -18.90 9.08
CA MET A 105 3.57 -18.47 7.72
C MET A 105 2.41 -18.66 6.75
N LYS A 106 1.78 -19.83 6.77
CA LYS A 106 0.62 -20.17 5.94
C LYS A 106 -0.55 -19.23 6.19
N ASN A 107 -0.90 -18.99 7.46
CA ASN A 107 -2.02 -18.13 7.82
C ASN A 107 -1.77 -16.68 7.40
N THR A 108 -0.58 -16.14 7.67
CA THR A 108 -0.19 -14.79 7.27
C THR A 108 -0.26 -14.65 5.75
N PHE A 109 0.33 -15.60 5.01
CA PHE A 109 0.33 -15.56 3.55
C PHE A 109 -1.06 -15.70 2.96
N LEU A 110 -1.87 -16.68 3.42
CA LEU A 110 -3.22 -16.90 2.89
C LEU A 110 -4.14 -15.71 3.18
N LEU A 111 -4.04 -15.12 4.37
CA LEU A 111 -4.87 -13.97 4.72
C LEU A 111 -4.52 -12.76 3.84
N GLY A 112 -3.22 -12.52 3.62
CA GLY A 112 -2.73 -11.49 2.69
C GLY A 112 -3.15 -11.75 1.25
N LEU A 113 -3.06 -13.01 0.82
CA LEU A 113 -3.48 -13.40 -0.53
C LEU A 113 -5.00 -13.22 -0.74
N TYR A 114 -5.82 -13.58 0.24
CA TYR A 114 -7.27 -13.34 0.17
C TYR A 114 -7.60 -11.85 0.14
N LYS A 115 -6.89 -11.04 0.96
CA LYS A 115 -7.02 -9.59 0.89
C LYS A 115 -6.62 -9.05 -0.49
N LEU A 116 -5.56 -9.56 -1.09
CA LEU A 116 -5.13 -9.17 -2.44
C LEU A 116 -6.14 -9.60 -3.51
N PHE A 117 -6.64 -10.85 -3.46
CA PHE A 117 -7.55 -11.37 -4.49
C PHE A 117 -8.95 -10.77 -4.44
N PHE A 118 -9.49 -10.56 -3.25
CA PHE A 118 -10.86 -10.09 -3.07
C PHE A 118 -10.93 -8.60 -2.72
N GLY A 119 -10.00 -8.12 -1.88
CA GLY A 119 -9.96 -6.73 -1.44
C GLY A 119 -9.49 -5.79 -2.54
N PHE A 120 -8.42 -6.13 -3.26
CA PHE A 120 -7.87 -5.24 -4.29
C PHE A 120 -8.82 -4.97 -5.49
N PRO A 121 -9.56 -5.95 -6.05
CA PRO A 121 -10.49 -5.66 -7.14
C PRO A 121 -11.76 -4.90 -6.70
N ALA A 122 -12.14 -5.02 -5.44
CA ALA A 122 -13.40 -4.46 -4.95
C ALA A 122 -13.51 -2.93 -5.12
N PRO A 123 -12.53 -2.09 -4.74
CA PRO A 123 -12.57 -0.64 -4.96
C PRO A 123 -12.50 -0.26 -6.44
N ILE A 124 -11.84 -1.05 -7.29
CA ILE A 124 -11.80 -0.83 -8.73
C ILE A 124 -13.21 -1.02 -9.31
N LEU A 125 -13.87 -2.13 -8.94
CA LEU A 125 -15.25 -2.40 -9.36
C LEU A 125 -16.20 -1.31 -8.88
N LEU A 126 -16.07 -0.88 -7.62
CA LEU A 126 -16.90 0.21 -7.08
C LEU A 126 -16.66 1.53 -7.84
N ALA A 127 -15.41 1.85 -8.18
CA ALA A 127 -15.09 3.04 -8.97
C ALA A 127 -15.75 3.03 -10.34
N ILE A 128 -15.64 1.90 -11.05
CA ILE A 128 -16.27 1.72 -12.37
C ILE A 128 -17.79 1.83 -12.26
N LEU A 129 -18.41 1.17 -11.29
CA LEU A 129 -19.86 1.25 -11.07
C LEU A 129 -20.30 2.68 -10.76
N LEU A 130 -19.58 3.40 -9.91
CA LEU A 130 -19.86 4.80 -9.60
C LEU A 130 -19.65 5.73 -10.80
N ASN A 131 -18.74 5.39 -11.71
CA ASN A 131 -18.53 6.16 -12.93
C ASN A 131 -19.71 6.03 -13.90
N GLU A 132 -20.36 4.88 -13.94
CA GLU A 132 -21.54 4.62 -14.77
C GLU A 132 -22.84 5.27 -14.24
N VAL A 133 -22.84 5.71 -12.98
CA VAL A 133 -24.02 6.33 -12.35
C VAL A 133 -24.25 7.73 -12.91
N ARG A 134 -25.40 7.92 -13.59
CA ARG A 134 -25.79 9.21 -14.19
C ARG A 134 -26.30 10.24 -13.17
N LYS A 135 -27.00 9.78 -12.11
CA LYS A 135 -27.60 10.67 -11.11
C LYS A 135 -26.54 11.10 -10.09
N ALA A 136 -26.08 12.35 -10.18
CA ALA A 136 -25.04 12.90 -9.28
C ALA A 136 -25.41 12.81 -7.80
N ALA A 137 -26.67 13.00 -7.44
CA ALA A 137 -27.13 12.89 -6.05
C ALA A 137 -26.95 11.46 -5.52
N PHE A 138 -27.36 10.43 -6.29
CA PHE A 138 -27.19 9.03 -5.90
C PHE A 138 -25.70 8.66 -5.79
N LYS A 139 -24.89 9.07 -6.78
CA LYS A 139 -23.43 8.86 -6.75
C LYS A 139 -22.83 9.42 -5.46
N ARG A 140 -23.20 10.65 -5.06
CA ARG A 140 -22.72 11.30 -3.85
C ARG A 140 -23.14 10.57 -2.58
N VAL A 141 -24.39 10.10 -2.51
CA VAL A 141 -24.87 9.31 -1.36
C VAL A 141 -24.09 8.02 -1.22
N VAL A 142 -23.92 7.25 -2.30
CA VAL A 142 -23.16 5.99 -2.28
C VAL A 142 -21.71 6.25 -1.87
N GLN A 143 -21.07 7.28 -2.39
CA GLN A 143 -19.71 7.67 -1.99
C GLN A 143 -19.64 7.98 -0.49
N THR A 144 -20.53 8.83 0.02
CA THR A 144 -20.54 9.20 1.44
C THR A 144 -20.73 7.97 2.34
N VAL A 145 -21.71 7.12 2.03
CA VAL A 145 -22.00 5.92 2.83
C VAL A 145 -20.84 4.92 2.78
N SER A 146 -20.21 4.73 1.62
CA SER A 146 -19.08 3.80 1.48
C SER A 146 -17.76 4.33 2.09
N TYR A 147 -17.60 5.67 2.23
CA TYR A 147 -16.40 6.25 2.83
C TYR A 147 -16.43 6.25 4.37
N LEU A 148 -17.63 6.36 4.96
CA LEU A 148 -17.80 6.47 6.41
C LEU A 148 -17.13 5.33 7.21
N PRO A 149 -17.26 4.05 6.83
CA PRO A 149 -16.67 2.94 7.59
C PRO A 149 -15.16 3.06 7.78
N HIS A 150 -14.44 3.68 6.83
CA HIS A 150 -12.99 3.88 6.93
C HIS A 150 -12.55 4.68 8.16
N PHE A 151 -13.39 5.59 8.64
CA PHE A 151 -13.10 6.44 9.82
C PHE A 151 -13.44 5.77 11.15
N ILE A 152 -14.05 4.58 11.13
CA ILE A 152 -14.34 3.79 12.31
C ILE A 152 -13.07 3.04 12.73
N SER A 153 -12.74 3.08 14.04
CA SER A 153 -11.56 2.35 14.52
C SER A 153 -11.70 0.83 14.36
N ASN A 154 -10.58 0.13 14.21
CA ASN A 154 -10.56 -1.33 14.09
C ASN A 154 -11.19 -2.02 15.32
N VAL A 155 -11.06 -1.43 16.51
CA VAL A 155 -11.68 -1.93 17.74
C VAL A 155 -13.21 -1.96 17.62
N ILE A 156 -13.80 -0.85 17.16
CA ILE A 156 -15.26 -0.76 16.97
C ILE A 156 -15.70 -1.72 15.86
N VAL A 157 -14.99 -1.77 14.74
CA VAL A 157 -15.33 -2.67 13.62
C VAL A 157 -15.25 -4.13 14.07
N ALA A 158 -14.19 -4.55 14.75
CA ALA A 158 -14.06 -5.91 15.26
C ALA A 158 -15.21 -6.25 16.25
N SER A 159 -15.51 -5.33 17.18
CA SER A 159 -16.61 -5.51 18.13
C SER A 159 -17.96 -5.62 17.42
N MET A 160 -18.23 -4.80 16.41
CA MET A 160 -19.45 -4.88 15.60
C MET A 160 -19.56 -6.21 14.88
N VAL A 161 -18.48 -6.70 14.26
CA VAL A 161 -18.45 -7.99 13.57
C VAL A 161 -18.76 -9.12 14.54
N ILE A 162 -18.09 -9.15 15.70
CA ILE A 162 -18.31 -10.18 16.74
C ILE A 162 -19.77 -10.13 17.23
N MET A 163 -20.31 -8.95 17.51
CA MET A 163 -21.67 -8.78 17.95
C MET A 163 -22.71 -9.21 16.91
N PHE A 164 -22.52 -8.84 15.64
CA PHE A 164 -23.45 -9.22 14.57
C PHE A 164 -23.44 -10.72 14.27
N LEU A 165 -22.28 -11.38 14.46
CA LEU A 165 -22.08 -12.81 14.24
C LEU A 165 -22.31 -13.67 15.50
N SER A 166 -22.66 -13.03 16.64
CA SER A 166 -22.90 -13.76 17.90
C SER A 166 -23.97 -14.83 17.73
N PRO A 167 -23.78 -16.05 18.27
CA PRO A 167 -24.79 -17.12 18.23
C PRO A 167 -26.06 -16.74 19.04
N THR A 168 -25.89 -15.90 20.06
CA THR A 168 -27.00 -15.46 20.91
C THR A 168 -27.34 -13.99 20.59
N GLY A 169 -28.47 -13.77 19.89
CA GLY A 169 -28.99 -12.44 19.59
C GLY A 169 -28.26 -11.66 18.51
N GLY A 170 -27.26 -12.25 17.82
CA GLY A 170 -26.57 -11.62 16.70
C GLY A 170 -27.49 -11.44 15.50
N LEU A 171 -27.34 -10.28 14.81
CA LEU A 171 -28.17 -9.92 13.66
C LEU A 171 -28.18 -11.03 12.59
N ILE A 172 -27.02 -11.56 12.25
CA ILE A 172 -26.90 -12.58 11.18
C ILE A 172 -27.58 -13.89 11.62
N ASN A 173 -27.38 -14.35 12.85
CA ASN A 173 -28.02 -15.54 13.36
C ASN A 173 -29.54 -15.38 13.49
N ASN A 174 -30.05 -14.19 13.83
CA ASN A 174 -31.48 -13.93 13.81
C ASN A 174 -32.08 -14.01 12.41
N LEU A 175 -31.38 -13.48 11.39
CA LEU A 175 -31.81 -13.60 9.99
C LEU A 175 -31.75 -15.05 9.49
N LEU A 176 -30.73 -15.81 9.86
CA LEU A 176 -30.64 -17.24 9.54
C LEU A 176 -31.74 -18.04 10.23
N GLY A 177 -32.05 -17.73 11.49
CA GLY A 177 -33.17 -18.35 12.23
C GLY A 177 -34.52 -18.10 11.57
N ALA A 178 -34.75 -16.94 10.97
CA ALA A 178 -35.99 -16.63 10.25
C ALA A 178 -36.21 -17.51 9.00
N ILE A 179 -35.13 -18.09 8.44
CA ILE A 179 -35.19 -19.04 7.29
C ILE A 179 -34.96 -20.49 7.73
N GLY A 180 -35.01 -20.77 9.03
CA GLY A 180 -34.93 -22.11 9.59
C GLY A 180 -33.53 -22.70 9.77
N ILE A 181 -32.47 -21.85 9.65
CA ILE A 181 -31.08 -22.25 9.90
C ILE A 181 -30.77 -22.02 11.39
N GLY A 182 -30.32 -23.06 12.09
CA GLY A 182 -29.93 -22.97 13.51
C GLY A 182 -28.74 -21.98 13.74
N PRO A 183 -28.52 -21.56 15.00
CA PRO A 183 -27.47 -20.60 15.31
C PRO A 183 -26.08 -21.19 15.01
N ILE A 184 -25.26 -20.41 14.29
CA ILE A 184 -23.88 -20.75 13.93
C ILE A 184 -22.95 -19.94 14.82
N ASN A 185 -21.95 -20.58 15.41
CA ASN A 185 -20.91 -19.89 16.15
C ASN A 185 -19.76 -19.48 15.20
N PHE A 186 -20.03 -18.46 14.39
CA PHE A 186 -19.12 -17.99 13.33
C PHE A 186 -17.68 -17.72 13.81
N MET A 187 -17.54 -17.19 15.04
CA MET A 187 -16.24 -16.77 15.57
C MET A 187 -15.45 -17.94 16.18
N ASN A 188 -16.03 -19.13 16.29
CA ASN A 188 -15.35 -20.34 16.74
C ASN A 188 -15.15 -21.38 15.62
N GLU A 189 -15.57 -21.04 14.38
CA GLU A 189 -15.38 -21.89 13.21
C GLU A 189 -14.09 -21.50 12.46
N PRO A 190 -13.01 -22.30 12.54
CA PRO A 190 -11.73 -21.94 11.90
C PRO A 190 -11.85 -21.68 10.40
N GLY A 191 -12.73 -22.43 9.70
CA GLY A 191 -12.93 -22.29 8.26
C GLY A 191 -13.55 -20.95 7.82
N LEU A 192 -14.29 -20.28 8.72
CA LEU A 192 -15.01 -19.04 8.41
C LEU A 192 -14.18 -17.78 8.70
N PHE A 193 -13.21 -17.86 9.59
CA PHE A 193 -12.46 -16.69 10.07
C PHE A 193 -11.88 -15.85 8.92
N ARG A 194 -11.19 -16.46 7.97
CA ARG A 194 -10.54 -15.73 6.86
C ARG A 194 -11.54 -14.97 5.99
N GLY A 195 -12.67 -15.60 5.70
CA GLY A 195 -13.75 -14.96 4.94
C GLY A 195 -14.34 -13.77 5.69
N ILE A 196 -14.65 -13.93 6.97
CA ILE A 196 -15.20 -12.87 7.83
C ILE A 196 -14.23 -11.71 7.93
N TYR A 197 -12.95 -11.98 8.16
CA TYR A 197 -11.90 -10.96 8.23
C TYR A 197 -11.84 -10.16 6.92
N VAL A 198 -11.71 -10.84 5.78
CA VAL A 198 -11.56 -10.18 4.47
C VAL A 198 -12.81 -9.38 4.08
N LEU A 199 -14.01 -9.92 4.32
CA LEU A 199 -15.25 -9.19 4.06
C LEU A 199 -15.36 -7.94 4.92
N SER A 200 -14.96 -8.02 6.20
CA SER A 200 -14.96 -6.86 7.09
C SER A 200 -13.92 -5.81 6.68
N GLU A 201 -12.76 -6.22 6.14
CA GLU A 201 -11.74 -5.33 5.58
C GLU A 201 -12.25 -4.61 4.33
N ILE A 202 -12.87 -5.37 3.41
CA ILE A 202 -13.47 -4.80 2.20
C ILE A 202 -14.54 -3.77 2.58
N TRP A 203 -15.47 -4.14 3.46
CA TRP A 203 -16.53 -3.22 3.89
C TRP A 203 -15.96 -1.93 4.50
N GLN A 204 -14.92 -2.04 5.31
CA GLN A 204 -14.32 -0.89 5.99
C GLN A 204 -13.54 0.02 5.03
N HIS A 205 -12.88 -0.52 4.02
CA HIS A 205 -11.91 0.24 3.22
C HIS A 205 -12.29 0.46 1.76
N ILE A 206 -13.24 -0.28 1.20
CA ILE A 206 -13.61 -0.24 -0.21
C ILE A 206 -13.90 1.18 -0.72
N GLY A 207 -14.64 1.97 0.05
CA GLY A 207 -15.01 3.33 -0.35
C GLY A 207 -13.79 4.26 -0.41
N TRP A 208 -12.94 4.22 0.60
CA TRP A 208 -11.74 5.05 0.67
C TRP A 208 -10.75 4.72 -0.46
N GLU A 209 -10.48 3.45 -0.66
CA GLU A 209 -9.58 2.99 -1.72
C GLU A 209 -10.12 3.28 -3.12
N THR A 210 -11.43 3.42 -3.28
CA THR A 210 -12.08 3.80 -4.55
C THR A 210 -11.69 5.20 -5.03
N ILE A 211 -11.30 6.12 -4.13
CA ILE A 211 -11.00 7.51 -4.46
C ILE A 211 -9.89 7.63 -5.50
N ILE A 212 -8.83 6.84 -5.37
CA ILE A 212 -7.69 6.90 -6.30
C ILE A 212 -8.11 6.50 -7.73
N TYR A 213 -8.97 5.49 -7.85
CA TYR A 213 -9.47 5.04 -9.15
C TYR A 213 -10.48 6.02 -9.74
N LEU A 214 -11.32 6.66 -8.91
CA LEU A 214 -12.21 7.72 -9.37
C LEU A 214 -11.42 8.93 -9.90
N ALA A 215 -10.32 9.29 -9.24
CA ALA A 215 -9.43 10.34 -9.70
C ALA A 215 -8.78 9.96 -11.05
N ALA A 216 -8.32 8.71 -11.20
CA ALA A 216 -7.77 8.22 -12.46
C ALA A 216 -8.82 8.21 -13.59
N LEU A 217 -10.08 7.86 -13.30
CA LEU A 217 -11.18 7.89 -14.25
C LEU A 217 -11.46 9.30 -14.79
N THR A 218 -11.30 10.34 -13.95
CA THR A 218 -11.49 11.74 -14.40
C THR A 218 -10.39 12.24 -15.32
N ALA A 219 -9.26 11.57 -15.39
CA ALA A 219 -8.15 11.92 -16.25
C ALA A 219 -8.27 11.31 -17.67
N ILE A 220 -9.23 10.43 -17.92
CA ILE A 220 -9.46 9.84 -19.24
C ILE A 220 -10.09 10.90 -20.15
N ASP A 221 -9.55 11.04 -21.38
CA ASP A 221 -10.08 11.97 -22.37
C ASP A 221 -11.53 11.60 -22.76
N PRO A 222 -12.50 12.51 -22.57
CA PRO A 222 -13.89 12.28 -22.96
C PRO A 222 -14.07 11.93 -24.45
N GLN A 223 -13.20 12.39 -25.34
CA GLN A 223 -13.25 12.10 -26.77
C GLN A 223 -13.15 10.60 -27.07
N LEU A 224 -12.45 9.84 -26.22
CA LEU A 224 -12.37 8.38 -26.38
C LEU A 224 -13.74 7.70 -26.17
N TYR A 225 -14.55 8.21 -25.27
CA TYR A 225 -15.90 7.72 -25.05
C TYR A 225 -16.85 8.13 -26.19
N GLU A 226 -16.71 9.37 -26.68
CA GLU A 226 -17.48 9.88 -27.84
C GLU A 226 -17.17 9.07 -29.09
N ALA A 227 -15.90 8.79 -29.37
CA ALA A 227 -15.51 7.93 -30.50
C ALA A 227 -16.10 6.53 -30.38
N ALA A 228 -16.01 5.91 -29.18
CA ALA A 228 -16.60 4.61 -28.94
C ALA A 228 -18.13 4.59 -29.08
N ASP A 229 -18.79 5.69 -28.74
CA ASP A 229 -20.25 5.84 -28.96
C ASP A 229 -20.61 5.94 -30.47
N MET A 230 -19.79 6.64 -31.25
CA MET A 230 -19.96 6.71 -32.72
C MET A 230 -19.75 5.34 -33.38
N ASP A 231 -18.85 4.52 -32.85
CA ASP A 231 -18.62 3.12 -33.28
C ASP A 231 -19.71 2.15 -32.78
N GLY A 232 -20.72 2.62 -32.06
CA GLY A 232 -21.82 1.78 -31.53
C GLY A 232 -21.39 0.85 -30.39
N ALA A 233 -20.35 1.20 -29.65
CA ALA A 233 -19.86 0.37 -28.55
C ALA A 233 -20.86 0.33 -27.37
N SER A 234 -21.19 -0.88 -26.91
CA SER A 234 -21.98 -1.07 -25.68
C SER A 234 -21.21 -0.60 -24.44
N ARG A 235 -21.95 -0.34 -23.34
CA ARG A 235 -21.32 0.06 -22.06
C ARG A 235 -20.21 -0.88 -21.63
N MET A 236 -20.44 -2.19 -21.67
CA MET A 236 -19.44 -3.18 -21.29
C MET A 236 -18.21 -3.10 -22.20
N ARG A 237 -18.38 -2.87 -23.50
CA ARG A 237 -17.29 -2.70 -24.45
C ARG A 237 -16.47 -1.43 -24.14
N LYS A 238 -17.12 -0.32 -23.78
CA LYS A 238 -16.42 0.90 -23.31
C LYS A 238 -15.63 0.67 -22.02
N ILE A 239 -16.20 -0.08 -21.06
CA ILE A 239 -15.48 -0.43 -19.81
C ILE A 239 -14.20 -1.21 -20.13
N TRP A 240 -14.26 -2.22 -20.98
CA TRP A 240 -13.12 -3.07 -21.27
C TRP A 240 -12.05 -2.42 -22.17
N HIS A 241 -12.43 -1.56 -23.11
CA HIS A 241 -11.51 -1.02 -24.12
C HIS A 241 -11.14 0.45 -23.92
N VAL A 242 -11.85 1.19 -23.09
CA VAL A 242 -11.55 2.60 -22.79
C VAL A 242 -11.27 2.78 -21.29
N THR A 243 -12.23 2.40 -20.44
CA THR A 243 -12.18 2.69 -19.02
C THR A 243 -11.03 1.94 -18.33
N LEU A 244 -10.99 0.60 -18.43
CA LEU A 244 -9.95 -0.22 -17.79
C LEU A 244 -8.54 0.08 -18.30
N PRO A 245 -8.30 0.19 -19.62
CA PRO A 245 -6.99 0.65 -20.11
C PRO A 245 -6.62 2.04 -19.63
N GLY A 246 -7.57 2.97 -19.59
CA GLY A 246 -7.35 4.35 -19.14
C GLY A 246 -6.90 4.46 -17.67
N ILE A 247 -7.40 3.60 -16.79
CA ILE A 247 -6.98 3.57 -15.37
C ILE A 247 -5.89 2.54 -15.07
N SER A 248 -5.43 1.79 -16.07
CA SER A 248 -4.42 0.72 -15.87
C SER A 248 -3.14 1.19 -15.18
N PRO A 249 -2.60 2.41 -15.41
CA PRO A 249 -1.44 2.88 -14.67
C PRO A 249 -1.69 2.98 -13.16
N ALA A 250 -2.88 3.45 -12.76
CA ALA A 250 -3.26 3.52 -11.35
C ALA A 250 -3.44 2.11 -10.76
N ILE A 251 -4.05 1.19 -11.50
CA ILE A 251 -4.21 -0.22 -11.09
C ILE A 251 -2.84 -0.87 -10.88
N VAL A 252 -1.91 -0.72 -11.83
CA VAL A 252 -0.58 -1.33 -11.74
C VAL A 252 0.22 -0.78 -10.54
N ILE A 253 0.25 0.54 -10.37
CA ILE A 253 0.97 1.15 -9.24
C ILE A 253 0.39 0.68 -7.90
N THR A 254 -0.93 0.72 -7.75
CA THR A 254 -1.58 0.28 -6.50
C THR A 254 -1.45 -1.22 -6.27
N LEU A 255 -1.45 -2.05 -7.33
CA LEU A 255 -1.20 -3.48 -7.23
C LEU A 255 0.22 -3.77 -6.71
N ILE A 256 1.25 -3.11 -7.24
CA ILE A 256 2.63 -3.27 -6.77
C ILE A 256 2.74 -2.91 -5.29
N LEU A 257 2.12 -1.80 -4.88
CA LEU A 257 2.10 -1.38 -3.47
C LEU A 257 1.38 -2.38 -2.58
N ASN A 258 0.26 -2.96 -3.03
CA ASN A 258 -0.48 -3.98 -2.28
C ASN A 258 0.28 -5.31 -2.21
N ILE A 259 0.94 -5.74 -3.28
CA ILE A 259 1.80 -6.95 -3.25
C ILE A 259 2.93 -6.76 -2.22
N GLY A 260 3.54 -5.57 -2.17
CA GLY A 260 4.56 -5.26 -1.17
C GLY A 260 4.07 -5.38 0.28
N LYS A 261 2.78 -5.22 0.51
CA LYS A 261 2.13 -5.29 1.83
C LYS A 261 1.38 -6.59 2.10
N VAL A 262 1.48 -7.59 1.23
CA VAL A 262 0.74 -8.87 1.39
C VAL A 262 1.03 -9.54 2.74
N LEU A 263 2.25 -9.41 3.25
CA LEU A 263 2.64 -9.96 4.55
C LEU A 263 2.36 -9.01 5.74
N GLU A 264 1.99 -7.77 5.47
CA GLU A 264 1.60 -6.77 6.48
C GLU A 264 0.10 -6.88 6.78
N ILE A 265 -0.30 -7.96 7.45
CA ILE A 265 -1.67 -8.12 7.92
C ILE A 265 -1.88 -7.25 9.16
N GLY A 266 -3.00 -6.53 9.20
CA GLY A 266 -3.34 -5.65 10.33
C GLY A 266 -3.42 -6.44 11.64
N PHE A 267 -2.38 -6.31 12.49
CA PHE A 267 -2.30 -6.94 13.81
C PHE A 267 -3.56 -6.72 14.64
N GLU A 268 -3.94 -5.45 14.79
CA GLU A 268 -5.00 -5.03 15.72
C GLU A 268 -6.33 -5.75 15.49
N LYS A 269 -6.79 -5.79 14.25
CA LYS A 269 -8.08 -6.39 13.90
C LYS A 269 -8.08 -7.90 14.05
N VAL A 270 -7.00 -8.58 13.62
CA VAL A 270 -6.85 -10.03 13.81
C VAL A 270 -6.79 -10.36 15.29
N PHE A 271 -5.99 -9.62 16.06
CA PHE A 271 -5.85 -9.80 17.52
C PHE A 271 -7.18 -9.68 18.26
N LEU A 272 -8.01 -8.71 17.86
CA LEU A 272 -9.33 -8.50 18.47
C LEU A 272 -10.36 -9.55 18.07
N MET A 273 -10.24 -10.14 16.88
CA MET A 273 -11.21 -11.10 16.35
C MET A 273 -10.82 -12.56 16.61
N GLN A 274 -9.55 -12.86 16.89
CA GLN A 274 -9.10 -14.22 17.13
C GLN A 274 -9.40 -14.69 18.54
N ASN A 275 -9.50 -16.01 18.69
CA ASN A 275 -9.55 -16.70 19.98
C ASN A 275 -8.84 -18.06 19.87
N PRO A 276 -8.51 -18.73 20.99
CA PRO A 276 -7.76 -20.00 20.97
C PRO A 276 -8.41 -21.12 20.14
N ALA A 277 -9.75 -21.14 20.00
CA ALA A 277 -10.45 -22.19 19.24
C ALA A 277 -10.20 -22.10 17.72
N ILE A 278 -9.75 -20.93 17.22
CA ILE A 278 -9.52 -20.69 15.78
C ILE A 278 -8.07 -20.37 15.44
N TYR A 279 -7.12 -20.54 16.35
CA TYR A 279 -5.70 -20.26 16.10
C TYR A 279 -5.14 -20.97 14.86
N ASP A 280 -5.64 -22.16 14.54
CA ASP A 280 -5.25 -22.91 13.33
C ASP A 280 -5.37 -22.09 12.04
N THR A 281 -6.28 -21.12 12.00
CA THR A 281 -6.55 -20.30 10.81
C THR A 281 -6.41 -18.79 11.03
N ALA A 282 -6.46 -18.35 12.29
CA ALA A 282 -6.47 -16.94 12.67
C ALA A 282 -5.13 -16.43 13.18
N ASP A 283 -4.33 -17.29 13.84
CA ASP A 283 -3.04 -16.85 14.38
C ASP A 283 -2.06 -16.53 13.26
N ILE A 284 -1.58 -15.30 13.24
CA ILE A 284 -0.63 -14.78 12.25
C ILE A 284 0.68 -14.41 12.94
N ILE A 285 1.72 -14.17 12.15
CA ILE A 285 3.04 -13.87 12.71
C ILE A 285 3.01 -12.67 13.64
N SER A 286 2.30 -11.60 13.31
CA SER A 286 2.24 -10.39 14.16
C SER A 286 1.53 -10.63 15.50
N THR A 287 0.49 -11.50 15.55
CA THR A 287 -0.18 -11.86 16.81
C THR A 287 0.68 -12.80 17.64
N TYR A 288 1.41 -13.70 17.01
CA TYR A 288 2.40 -14.55 17.66
C TYR A 288 3.55 -13.74 18.25
N VAL A 289 4.14 -12.81 17.49
CA VAL A 289 5.20 -11.90 17.96
C VAL A 289 4.75 -11.10 19.18
N TYR A 290 3.55 -10.57 19.16
CA TYR A 290 2.99 -9.87 20.31
C TYR A 290 2.89 -10.78 21.53
N ARG A 291 2.40 -12.01 21.36
CA ARG A 291 2.24 -12.99 22.45
C ARG A 291 3.59 -13.38 23.04
N VAL A 292 4.58 -13.75 22.20
CA VAL A 292 5.88 -14.21 22.71
C VAL A 292 6.80 -13.05 23.11
N GLY A 293 6.79 -11.96 22.36
CA GLY A 293 7.67 -10.82 22.58
C GLY A 293 7.21 -9.92 23.72
N MET A 294 5.93 -9.54 23.72
CA MET A 294 5.42 -8.55 24.68
C MET A 294 4.78 -9.21 25.91
N VAL A 295 3.90 -10.22 25.70
CA VAL A 295 3.18 -10.83 26.83
C VAL A 295 4.09 -11.77 27.63
N GLN A 296 4.90 -12.57 26.96
CA GLN A 296 5.85 -13.50 27.61
C GLN A 296 7.19 -12.83 27.94
N GLY A 297 7.44 -11.59 27.49
CA GLY A 297 8.66 -10.84 27.77
C GLY A 297 9.91 -11.31 27.02
N ASN A 298 9.78 -12.15 25.99
CA ASN A 298 10.90 -12.62 25.18
C ASN A 298 11.17 -11.65 24.02
N PHE A 299 11.66 -10.46 24.36
CA PHE A 299 11.85 -9.35 23.40
C PHE A 299 12.81 -9.71 22.27
N SER A 300 13.90 -10.42 22.55
CA SER A 300 14.86 -10.84 21.53
C SER A 300 14.24 -11.78 20.50
N TYR A 301 13.46 -12.74 20.97
CA TYR A 301 12.78 -13.68 20.08
C TYR A 301 11.72 -12.99 19.23
N GLY A 302 10.84 -12.17 19.84
CA GLY A 302 9.84 -11.39 19.10
C GLY A 302 10.48 -10.48 18.05
N ALA A 303 11.51 -9.71 18.43
CA ALA A 303 12.21 -8.82 17.51
C ALA A 303 12.92 -9.58 16.36
N SER A 304 13.43 -10.80 16.64
CA SER A 304 14.05 -11.65 15.61
C SER A 304 13.04 -12.09 14.56
N ILE A 305 11.82 -12.44 14.98
CA ILE A 305 10.73 -12.81 14.07
C ILE A 305 10.30 -11.61 13.21
N ASP A 306 10.15 -10.43 13.83
CA ASP A 306 9.80 -9.20 13.09
C ASP A 306 10.87 -8.83 12.06
N LEU A 307 12.15 -8.91 12.42
CA LEU A 307 13.24 -8.64 11.47
C LEU A 307 13.28 -9.68 10.34
N PHE A 308 13.06 -10.96 10.65
CA PHE A 308 12.95 -12.02 9.64
C PHE A 308 11.80 -11.72 8.65
N MET A 309 10.63 -11.33 9.14
CA MET A 309 9.50 -10.94 8.30
C MET A 309 9.77 -9.68 7.48
N GLY A 310 10.49 -8.71 8.07
CA GLY A 310 10.94 -7.52 7.35
C GLY A 310 11.82 -7.85 6.14
N VAL A 311 12.75 -8.80 6.30
CA VAL A 311 13.60 -9.29 5.18
C VAL A 311 12.76 -9.99 4.11
N ILE A 312 11.82 -10.85 4.51
CA ILE A 312 10.92 -11.52 3.55
C ILE A 312 10.07 -10.47 2.80
N SER A 313 9.50 -9.49 3.50
CA SER A 313 8.72 -8.41 2.87
C SER A 313 9.55 -7.62 1.86
N LEU A 314 10.82 -7.33 2.15
CA LEU A 314 11.73 -6.69 1.19
C LEU A 314 11.94 -7.54 -0.07
N ILE A 315 12.10 -8.84 0.08
CA ILE A 315 12.24 -9.77 -1.05
C ILE A 315 10.95 -9.74 -1.90
N PHE A 316 9.78 -9.75 -1.26
CA PHE A 316 8.50 -9.65 -1.97
C PHE A 316 8.36 -8.34 -2.75
N ILE A 317 8.67 -7.18 -2.13
CA ILE A 317 8.61 -5.87 -2.79
C ILE A 317 9.57 -5.83 -3.99
N TYR A 318 10.81 -6.28 -3.79
CA TYR A 318 11.80 -6.30 -4.87
C TYR A 318 11.35 -7.18 -6.03
N THR A 319 10.85 -8.39 -5.73
CA THR A 319 10.37 -9.34 -6.74
C THR A 319 9.15 -8.79 -7.48
N ALA A 320 8.19 -8.20 -6.77
CA ALA A 320 7.01 -7.56 -7.36
C ALA A 320 7.41 -6.42 -8.31
N ASN A 321 8.32 -5.55 -7.89
CA ASN A 321 8.80 -4.45 -8.73
C ASN A 321 9.59 -4.96 -9.96
N TYR A 322 10.39 -6.01 -9.80
CA TYR A 322 11.11 -6.65 -10.90
C TYR A 322 10.17 -7.25 -11.95
N ILE A 323 9.12 -7.96 -11.50
CA ILE A 323 8.09 -8.52 -12.39
C ILE A 323 7.34 -7.39 -13.10
N SER A 324 6.94 -6.34 -12.37
CA SER A 324 6.23 -5.19 -12.94
C SER A 324 7.00 -4.51 -14.06
N ARG A 325 8.32 -4.33 -13.91
CA ARG A 325 9.19 -3.77 -14.96
C ARG A 325 9.21 -4.58 -16.26
N ARG A 326 8.93 -5.88 -16.18
CA ARG A 326 8.90 -6.75 -17.37
C ARG A 326 7.54 -6.79 -18.04
N VAL A 327 6.47 -6.53 -17.29
CA VAL A 327 5.09 -6.67 -17.76
C VAL A 327 4.48 -5.31 -18.10
N SER A 328 4.94 -4.21 -17.49
CA SER A 328 4.40 -2.87 -17.67
C SER A 328 5.53 -1.84 -17.73
N GLU A 329 5.31 -0.75 -18.46
CA GLU A 329 6.21 0.41 -18.47
C GLU A 329 6.18 1.20 -17.14
N THR A 330 5.24 0.89 -16.25
CA THR A 330 5.09 1.50 -14.93
C THR A 330 5.80 0.67 -13.86
N SER A 331 6.73 1.31 -13.14
CA SER A 331 7.46 0.71 -12.01
C SER A 331 7.64 1.75 -10.89
N LEU A 332 7.99 1.30 -9.68
CA LEU A 332 8.22 2.22 -8.55
C LEU A 332 9.56 2.97 -8.67
N TRP A 333 10.59 2.34 -9.21
CA TRP A 333 11.94 2.93 -9.46
C TRP A 333 12.59 2.29 -10.68
#